data_521a570ebe51427f47467d8046ac3f27
#
_entry.id   521a570ebe51427f47467d8046ac3f27
#
_cell.length_a   1.000
_cell.length_b   1.000
_cell.length_c   1.000
_cell.angle_alpha   90.00
_cell.angle_beta   90.00
_cell.angle_gamma   90.00
#
_symmetry.space_group_name_H-M   'P 1'
#
loop_
_entity.id
_entity.type
_entity.pdbx_description
1 polymer ?
#
loop_
_entity_poly.entity_id
_entity_poly.type
_entity_poly.pdbx_seq_one_letter_code
_entity_poly.pdbx_strand_id
1 'polypeptide(L)'
;YEIASCLVGSEMCIRDRSLDEAFLDVTENKKDISLAVDIAKEIKQKIREQLNLVASAGVSYNKFLAKIASDYRKPDGLCTIHPEQALDFIARLPIESFWGVGPVTAKKMHLLGIHNGLQLRKCSLEMLTAHFGKAGALYYECSRGIDERPVEAIRIRKSIGCERTLERDISARSSVIIELYHVAVELIERLQRKDFKGNTLTLKIKFHDFSQITRSLTQSQELTTLDRVLPLAKELLKSVEFEQHPIRLIGLSVSNPKEEADEQHGVWEQLSFEFSDWD
;
A
#
# COMPACT_ATOMS: atom_id res chain seq x y z
N TYR A 1 -14.49 -10.97 -0.45
CA TYR A 1 -13.77 -11.93 0.41
C TYR A 1 -14.32 -13.35 0.26
N GLU A 2 -15.61 -13.56 0.52
CA GLU A 2 -16.23 -14.89 0.48
C GLU A 2 -16.08 -15.59 -0.88
N ILE A 3 -16.17 -14.86 -1.98
CA ILE A 3 -16.06 -15.44 -3.33
C ILE A 3 -14.65 -16.00 -3.57
N ALA A 4 -13.62 -15.29 -3.16
CA ALA A 4 -12.24 -15.75 -3.30
C ALA A 4 -11.93 -16.87 -2.30
N SER A 5 -12.41 -16.80 -1.06
CA SER A 5 -12.18 -17.81 -0.02
C SER A 5 -12.80 -19.16 -0.36
N CYS A 6 -13.91 -19.20 -1.10
CA CYS A 6 -14.54 -20.44 -1.56
C CYS A 6 -13.68 -21.24 -2.56
N LEU A 7 -12.81 -20.55 -3.32
CA LEU A 7 -11.98 -21.16 -4.36
C LEU A 7 -10.58 -21.47 -3.88
N VAL A 8 -10.08 -20.61 -3.01
CA VAL A 8 -8.66 -20.50 -2.74
C VAL A 8 -8.27 -21.09 -1.38
N GLY A 9 -9.17 -21.27 -0.42
CA GLY A 9 -8.89 -21.90 0.87
C GLY A 9 -8.83 -20.92 2.05
N SER A 10 -9.04 -21.44 3.28
CA SER A 10 -9.06 -20.62 4.50
C SER A 10 -7.67 -20.18 4.98
N GLU A 11 -6.60 -20.75 4.45
CA GLU A 11 -5.22 -20.45 4.85
C GLU A 11 -4.43 -19.70 3.76
N MET A 12 -5.07 -19.36 2.65
CA MET A 12 -4.36 -18.73 1.56
C MET A 12 -4.22 -17.23 1.70
N CYS A 13 -3.06 -16.80 1.28
CA CYS A 13 -2.64 -15.41 1.27
C CYS A 13 -3.48 -14.56 0.31
N ILE A 14 -4.66 -14.10 0.77
CA ILE A 14 -5.41 -13.04 0.11
C ILE A 14 -4.96 -11.74 0.75
N ARG A 15 -4.28 -10.90 0.00
CA ARG A 15 -3.94 -9.56 0.46
C ARG A 15 -4.82 -8.53 -0.18
N ASP A 16 -5.58 -7.81 0.63
CA ASP A 16 -6.15 -6.54 0.24
C ASP A 16 -5.03 -5.55 -0.03
N ARG A 17 -5.00 -5.07 -1.24
CA ARG A 17 -4.18 -3.92 -1.59
C ARG A 17 -4.93 -2.62 -1.31
N SER A 18 -6.20 -2.58 -1.67
CA SER A 18 -7.14 -1.48 -1.46
C SER A 18 -8.55 -2.06 -1.31
N LEU A 19 -9.57 -1.21 -1.26
CA LEU A 19 -10.97 -1.66 -1.16
C LEU A 19 -11.44 -2.42 -2.40
N ASP A 20 -10.75 -2.26 -3.52
CA ASP A 20 -11.11 -2.75 -4.85
C ASP A 20 -10.04 -3.64 -5.51
N GLU A 21 -8.92 -3.91 -4.85
CA GLU A 21 -7.82 -4.72 -5.39
C GLU A 21 -7.32 -5.76 -4.39
N ALA A 22 -7.07 -6.99 -4.85
CA ALA A 22 -6.47 -8.06 -4.06
C ALA A 22 -5.40 -8.81 -4.85
N PHE A 23 -4.37 -9.30 -4.16
CA PHE A 23 -3.47 -10.32 -4.65
C PHE A 23 -3.87 -11.67 -4.08
N LEU A 24 -3.82 -12.70 -4.91
CA LEU A 24 -4.11 -14.07 -4.54
C LEU A 24 -2.90 -14.94 -4.92
N ASP A 25 -2.38 -15.68 -3.97
CA ASP A 25 -1.48 -16.79 -4.25
C ASP A 25 -2.35 -18.04 -4.44
N VAL A 26 -2.32 -18.62 -5.61
CA VAL A 26 -3.15 -19.77 -6.00
C VAL A 26 -2.32 -21.03 -6.26
N THR A 27 -1.06 -21.01 -5.81
CA THR A 27 -0.12 -22.14 -5.95
C THR A 27 -0.72 -23.41 -5.34
N GLU A 28 -1.31 -23.29 -4.14
CA GLU A 28 -2.15 -24.32 -3.54
C GLU A 28 -3.60 -23.84 -3.52
N ASN A 29 -4.54 -24.63 -3.98
CA ASN A 29 -5.95 -24.25 -4.01
C ASN A 29 -6.88 -25.43 -3.68
N LYS A 30 -8.04 -25.14 -3.07
CA LYS A 30 -9.00 -26.15 -2.57
C LYS A 30 -9.57 -27.09 -3.62
N LYS A 31 -9.56 -26.68 -4.88
CA LYS A 31 -10.20 -27.42 -5.97
C LYS A 31 -9.21 -28.18 -6.84
N ASP A 32 -7.92 -28.16 -6.47
CA ASP A 32 -6.83 -28.77 -7.25
C ASP A 32 -6.83 -28.32 -8.72
N ILE A 33 -7.22 -27.05 -8.97
CA ILE A 33 -7.20 -26.47 -10.30
C ILE A 33 -5.74 -26.19 -10.66
N SER A 34 -5.25 -26.84 -11.69
CA SER A 34 -3.83 -26.76 -12.10
C SER A 34 -3.44 -25.43 -12.75
N LEU A 35 -4.40 -24.73 -13.36
CA LEU A 35 -4.12 -23.48 -14.08
C LEU A 35 -4.70 -22.26 -13.35
N ALA A 36 -3.85 -21.36 -12.89
CA ALA A 36 -4.23 -20.11 -12.24
C ALA A 36 -5.19 -19.24 -13.09
N VAL A 37 -5.09 -19.33 -14.42
CA VAL A 37 -6.00 -18.62 -15.33
C VAL A 37 -7.45 -19.10 -15.20
N ASP A 38 -7.70 -20.38 -14.93
CA ASP A 38 -9.05 -20.93 -14.77
C ASP A 38 -9.64 -20.53 -13.42
N ILE A 39 -8.82 -20.44 -12.38
CA ILE A 39 -9.22 -19.84 -11.10
C ILE A 39 -9.63 -18.38 -11.31
N ALA A 40 -8.85 -17.61 -12.05
CA ALA A 40 -9.17 -16.21 -12.34
C ALA A 40 -10.47 -16.06 -13.13
N LYS A 41 -10.75 -16.93 -14.09
CA LYS A 41 -12.03 -16.97 -14.82
C LYS A 41 -13.22 -17.25 -13.88
N GLU A 42 -13.09 -18.26 -13.02
CA GLU A 42 -14.14 -18.62 -12.07
C GLU A 42 -14.42 -17.47 -11.07
N ILE A 43 -13.38 -16.81 -10.56
CA ILE A 43 -13.54 -15.64 -9.68
C ILE A 43 -14.27 -14.51 -10.41
N LYS A 44 -13.86 -14.15 -11.62
CA LYS A 44 -14.50 -13.10 -12.43
C LYS A 44 -15.97 -13.42 -12.70
N GLN A 45 -16.26 -14.68 -13.05
CA GLN A 45 -17.65 -15.13 -13.28
C GLN A 45 -18.49 -15.00 -12.02
N LYS A 46 -18.02 -15.45 -10.87
CA LYS A 46 -18.74 -15.33 -9.59
C LYS A 46 -18.96 -13.88 -9.17
N ILE A 47 -17.99 -12.99 -9.36
CA ILE A 47 -18.14 -11.56 -9.09
C ILE A 47 -19.29 -10.99 -9.96
N ARG A 48 -19.34 -11.36 -11.23
CA ARG A 48 -20.40 -10.92 -12.14
C ARG A 48 -21.76 -11.45 -11.74
N GLU A 49 -21.87 -12.75 -11.45
CA GLU A 49 -23.13 -13.40 -11.12
C GLU A 49 -23.69 -12.99 -9.76
N GLN A 50 -22.84 -12.85 -8.75
CA GLN A 50 -23.28 -12.60 -7.38
C GLN A 50 -23.36 -11.11 -7.02
N LEU A 51 -22.50 -10.28 -7.61
CA LEU A 51 -22.39 -8.85 -7.26
C LEU A 51 -22.82 -7.93 -8.40
N ASN A 52 -23.08 -8.47 -9.61
CA ASN A 52 -23.34 -7.70 -10.83
C ASN A 52 -22.23 -6.66 -11.12
N LEU A 53 -20.98 -6.99 -10.79
CA LEU A 53 -19.81 -6.18 -11.03
C LEU A 53 -18.87 -6.85 -12.04
N VAL A 54 -18.01 -6.05 -12.67
CA VAL A 54 -16.94 -6.56 -13.53
C VAL A 54 -15.59 -6.40 -12.84
N ALA A 55 -14.74 -7.42 -12.96
CA ALA A 55 -13.39 -7.40 -12.45
C ALA A 55 -12.40 -7.70 -13.57
N SER A 56 -11.23 -7.05 -13.55
CA SER A 56 -10.09 -7.42 -14.40
C SER A 56 -9.11 -8.26 -13.60
N ALA A 57 -8.53 -9.29 -14.20
CA ALA A 57 -7.58 -10.16 -13.56
C ALA A 57 -6.26 -10.26 -14.36
N GLY A 58 -5.15 -10.25 -13.65
CA GLY A 58 -3.83 -10.52 -14.19
C GLY A 58 -3.23 -11.76 -13.54
N VAL A 59 -2.72 -12.67 -14.34
CA VAL A 59 -2.11 -13.91 -13.90
C VAL A 59 -0.64 -13.93 -14.29
N SER A 60 0.24 -14.15 -13.31
CA SER A 60 1.68 -14.32 -13.57
C SER A 60 2.36 -14.97 -12.35
N TYR A 61 3.64 -15.22 -12.46
CA TYR A 61 4.46 -15.89 -11.44
C TYR A 61 4.95 -14.97 -10.32
N ASN A 62 4.69 -13.65 -10.39
CA ASN A 62 4.98 -12.71 -9.30
C ASN A 62 3.97 -11.55 -9.26
N LYS A 63 3.98 -10.79 -8.15
CA LYS A 63 3.02 -9.71 -7.91
C LYS A 63 3.15 -8.53 -8.89
N PHE A 64 4.39 -8.18 -9.26
CA PHE A 64 4.66 -7.08 -10.19
C PHE A 64 3.98 -7.32 -11.54
N LEU A 65 4.25 -8.47 -12.14
CA LEU A 65 3.69 -8.83 -13.43
C LEU A 65 2.19 -9.09 -13.39
N ALA A 66 1.68 -9.75 -12.33
CA ALA A 66 0.26 -9.96 -12.15
C ALA A 66 -0.52 -8.63 -12.07
N LYS A 67 0.04 -7.63 -11.35
CA LYS A 67 -0.58 -6.31 -11.27
C LYS A 67 -0.62 -5.60 -12.63
N ILE A 68 0.47 -5.60 -13.37
CA ILE A 68 0.52 -4.99 -14.70
C ILE A 68 -0.42 -5.72 -15.66
N ALA A 69 -0.45 -7.06 -15.62
CA ALA A 69 -1.36 -7.86 -16.42
C ALA A 69 -2.83 -7.52 -16.15
N SER A 70 -3.20 -7.26 -14.88
CA SER A 70 -4.56 -6.89 -14.52
C SER A 70 -4.99 -5.54 -15.11
N ASP A 71 -4.06 -4.62 -15.34
CA ASP A 71 -4.32 -3.30 -15.92
C ASP A 71 -4.30 -3.31 -17.47
N TYR A 72 -3.64 -4.30 -18.07
CA TYR A 72 -3.33 -4.31 -19.51
C TYR A 72 -4.55 -4.40 -20.43
N ARG A 73 -5.62 -5.07 -20.00
CA ARG A 73 -6.87 -5.27 -20.78
C ARG A 73 -8.11 -4.80 -20.04
N LYS A 74 -8.03 -3.73 -19.26
CA LYS A 74 -9.22 -3.12 -18.64
C LYS A 74 -10.15 -2.49 -19.68
N PRO A 75 -11.49 -2.49 -19.48
CA PRO A 75 -12.23 -3.14 -18.39
C PRO A 75 -12.48 -4.63 -18.65
N ASP A 76 -12.85 -5.37 -17.59
CA ASP A 76 -13.25 -6.79 -17.63
C ASP A 76 -12.22 -7.72 -18.30
N GLY A 77 -10.95 -7.30 -18.29
CA GLY A 77 -9.86 -8.04 -18.91
C GLY A 77 -9.43 -9.28 -18.13
N LEU A 78 -8.82 -10.21 -18.85
CA LEU A 78 -8.02 -11.30 -18.31
C LEU A 78 -6.74 -11.39 -19.12
N CYS A 79 -5.61 -11.22 -18.46
CA CYS A 79 -4.30 -11.24 -19.10
C CYS A 79 -3.36 -12.14 -18.31
N THR A 80 -2.65 -13.04 -19.03
CA THR A 80 -1.61 -13.89 -18.47
C THR A 80 -0.27 -13.49 -19.06
N ILE A 81 0.74 -13.34 -18.21
CA ILE A 81 2.14 -13.12 -18.61
C ILE A 81 2.94 -14.34 -18.16
N HIS A 82 3.36 -15.17 -19.12
CA HIS A 82 4.18 -16.34 -18.87
C HIS A 82 5.66 -15.97 -18.67
N PRO A 83 6.43 -16.79 -17.91
CA PRO A 83 7.85 -16.54 -17.66
C PRO A 83 8.68 -16.28 -18.92
N GLU A 84 8.44 -17.06 -19.97
CA GLU A 84 9.20 -16.94 -21.23
C GLU A 84 8.93 -15.60 -21.96
N GLN A 85 7.77 -14.99 -21.74
CA GLN A 85 7.35 -13.74 -22.38
C GLN A 85 7.62 -12.51 -21.51
N ALA A 86 7.92 -12.71 -20.22
CA ALA A 86 7.98 -11.66 -19.22
C ALA A 86 9.02 -10.58 -19.57
N LEU A 87 10.22 -10.96 -19.96
CA LEU A 87 11.29 -10.03 -20.25
C LEU A 87 11.01 -9.18 -21.49
N ASP A 88 10.41 -9.77 -22.53
CA ASP A 88 10.03 -9.05 -23.75
C ASP A 88 8.84 -8.12 -23.49
N PHE A 89 7.89 -8.56 -22.69
CA PHE A 89 6.77 -7.74 -22.25
C PHE A 89 7.26 -6.52 -21.46
N ILE A 90 8.11 -6.74 -20.44
CA ILE A 90 8.68 -5.66 -19.61
C ILE A 90 9.49 -4.69 -20.48
N ALA A 91 10.27 -5.19 -21.44
CA ALA A 91 11.12 -4.36 -22.30
C ALA A 91 10.32 -3.28 -23.05
N ARG A 92 9.10 -3.61 -23.49
CA ARG A 92 8.21 -2.72 -24.25
C ARG A 92 7.32 -1.87 -23.35
N LEU A 93 7.22 -2.19 -22.06
CA LEU A 93 6.33 -1.52 -21.14
C LEU A 93 6.76 -0.06 -20.92
N PRO A 94 5.89 0.95 -21.15
CA PRO A 94 6.17 2.33 -20.79
C PRO A 94 6.46 2.45 -19.30
N ILE A 95 7.35 3.36 -18.92
CA ILE A 95 7.81 3.48 -17.54
C ILE A 95 6.66 3.90 -16.59
N GLU A 96 5.69 4.65 -17.08
CA GLU A 96 4.48 5.06 -16.34
C GLU A 96 3.59 3.88 -15.96
N SER A 97 3.69 2.79 -16.70
CA SER A 97 2.93 1.56 -16.45
C SER A 97 3.61 0.63 -15.45
N PHE A 98 4.82 0.97 -14.99
CA PHE A 98 5.47 0.20 -13.94
C PHE A 98 4.77 0.40 -12.61
N TRP A 99 4.43 -0.69 -11.96
CA TRP A 99 3.83 -0.63 -10.63
C TRP A 99 4.75 0.09 -9.64
N GLY A 100 4.22 1.14 -8.99
CA GLY A 100 4.95 1.98 -8.06
C GLY A 100 5.61 3.21 -8.70
N VAL A 101 5.52 3.38 -10.01
CA VAL A 101 5.97 4.58 -10.72
C VAL A 101 4.79 5.54 -10.90
N GLY A 102 4.72 6.54 -10.03
CA GLY A 102 3.76 7.65 -10.17
C GLY A 102 4.28 8.76 -11.10
N PRO A 103 3.46 9.78 -11.42
CA PRO A 103 3.81 10.83 -12.37
C PRO A 103 5.14 11.56 -12.06
N VAL A 104 5.40 11.82 -10.78
CA VAL A 104 6.66 12.48 -10.34
C VAL A 104 7.87 11.59 -10.60
N THR A 105 7.75 10.29 -10.29
CA THR A 105 8.83 9.32 -10.53
C THR A 105 9.05 9.10 -12.02
N ALA A 106 7.99 8.98 -12.81
CA ALA A 106 8.07 8.86 -14.26
C ALA A 106 8.79 10.07 -14.89
N LYS A 107 8.41 11.29 -14.50
CA LYS A 107 9.09 12.51 -14.93
C LYS A 107 10.59 12.49 -14.61
N LYS A 108 10.96 12.05 -13.40
CA LYS A 108 12.36 11.93 -13.01
C LYS A 108 13.09 10.85 -13.84
N MET A 109 12.44 9.71 -14.13
CA MET A 109 13.00 8.67 -14.99
C MET A 109 13.21 9.16 -16.42
N HIS A 110 12.26 9.93 -16.98
CA HIS A 110 12.38 10.53 -18.31
C HIS A 110 13.58 11.47 -18.40
N LEU A 111 13.82 12.30 -17.38
CA LEU A 111 14.99 13.19 -17.33
C LEU A 111 16.32 12.41 -17.32
N LEU A 112 16.30 11.16 -16.87
CA LEU A 112 17.45 10.23 -16.89
C LEU A 112 17.50 9.39 -18.18
N GLY A 113 16.63 9.67 -19.18
CA GLY A 113 16.56 8.92 -20.42
C GLY A 113 15.89 7.55 -20.32
N ILE A 114 15.12 7.30 -19.23
CA ILE A 114 14.43 6.04 -18.98
C ILE A 114 12.95 6.21 -19.34
N HIS A 115 12.52 5.67 -20.48
CA HIS A 115 11.14 5.74 -20.99
C HIS A 115 10.40 4.41 -20.99
N ASN A 116 11.12 3.29 -20.88
CA ASN A 116 10.56 1.94 -20.93
C ASN A 116 11.40 0.95 -20.11
N GLY A 117 10.87 -0.26 -19.98
CA GLY A 117 11.53 -1.31 -19.21
C GLY A 117 12.88 -1.77 -19.78
N LEU A 118 13.08 -1.69 -21.10
CA LEU A 118 14.38 -2.02 -21.70
C LEU A 118 15.46 -1.02 -21.26
N GLN A 119 15.14 0.27 -21.28
CA GLN A 119 16.07 1.32 -20.83
C GLN A 119 16.32 1.23 -19.34
N LEU A 120 15.27 0.97 -18.54
CA LEU A 120 15.41 0.75 -17.09
C LEU A 120 16.33 -0.45 -16.79
N ARG A 121 16.20 -1.56 -17.54
CA ARG A 121 17.04 -2.76 -17.38
C ARG A 121 18.51 -2.52 -17.68
N LYS A 122 18.83 -1.55 -18.54
CA LYS A 122 20.23 -1.16 -18.86
C LYS A 122 20.88 -0.33 -17.74
N CYS A 123 20.12 0.21 -16.81
CA CYS A 123 20.65 0.98 -15.70
C CYS A 123 21.32 0.06 -14.65
N SER A 124 22.37 0.55 -14.00
CA SER A 124 22.99 -0.14 -12.89
C SER A 124 22.18 0.00 -11.61
N LEU A 125 22.36 -0.92 -10.66
CA LEU A 125 21.74 -0.87 -9.35
C LEU A 125 22.16 0.39 -8.59
N GLU A 126 23.45 0.75 -8.65
CA GLU A 126 24.01 1.91 -7.98
C GLU A 126 23.37 3.21 -8.48
N MET A 127 23.22 3.36 -9.80
CA MET A 127 22.56 4.52 -10.41
C MET A 127 21.11 4.62 -9.96
N LEU A 128 20.35 3.52 -9.99
CA LEU A 128 18.93 3.53 -9.60
C LEU A 128 18.77 3.78 -8.11
N THR A 129 19.62 3.21 -7.25
CA THR A 129 19.54 3.44 -5.80
C THR A 129 19.97 4.86 -5.42
N ALA A 130 20.96 5.44 -6.11
CA ALA A 130 21.36 6.83 -5.90
C ALA A 130 20.22 7.82 -6.21
N HIS A 131 19.43 7.56 -7.26
CA HIS A 131 18.34 8.45 -7.65
C HIS A 131 17.00 8.17 -6.96
N PHE A 132 16.69 6.91 -6.62
CA PHE A 132 15.37 6.49 -6.16
C PHE A 132 15.41 5.79 -4.79
N GLY A 133 16.56 5.69 -4.13
CA GLY A 133 16.71 5.02 -2.84
C GLY A 133 16.26 3.55 -2.88
N LYS A 134 15.54 3.11 -1.86
CA LYS A 134 15.03 1.72 -1.79
C LYS A 134 14.14 1.34 -2.98
N ALA A 135 13.40 2.29 -3.55
CA ALA A 135 12.59 2.03 -4.73
C ALA A 135 13.45 1.74 -5.97
N GLY A 136 14.67 2.28 -6.04
CA GLY A 136 15.61 2.00 -7.13
C GLY A 136 16.01 0.53 -7.22
N ALA A 137 16.25 -0.11 -6.08
CA ALA A 137 16.53 -1.54 -6.03
C ALA A 137 15.32 -2.37 -6.54
N LEU A 138 14.11 -2.01 -6.10
CA LEU A 138 12.89 -2.66 -6.59
C LEU A 138 12.71 -2.48 -8.11
N TYR A 139 12.96 -1.29 -8.65
CA TYR A 139 12.87 -1.04 -10.10
C TYR A 139 13.91 -1.85 -10.87
N TYR A 140 15.10 -2.00 -10.31
CA TYR A 140 16.16 -2.82 -10.89
C TYR A 140 15.72 -4.29 -11.03
N GLU A 141 15.17 -4.87 -9.97
CA GLU A 141 14.66 -6.26 -9.95
C GLU A 141 13.45 -6.43 -10.88
N CYS A 142 12.44 -5.57 -10.74
CA CYS A 142 11.23 -5.61 -11.55
C CYS A 142 11.52 -5.52 -13.05
N SER A 143 12.50 -4.70 -13.47
CA SER A 143 12.89 -4.61 -14.88
C SER A 143 13.50 -5.91 -15.44
N ARG A 144 13.91 -6.83 -14.56
CA ARG A 144 14.45 -8.16 -14.85
C ARG A 144 13.44 -9.29 -14.63
N GLY A 145 12.19 -8.92 -14.34
CA GLY A 145 11.11 -9.89 -14.10
C GLY A 145 11.15 -10.50 -12.69
N ILE A 146 11.94 -9.94 -11.79
CA ILE A 146 12.14 -10.44 -10.43
C ILE A 146 11.27 -9.62 -9.47
N ASP A 147 10.43 -10.30 -8.70
CA ASP A 147 9.69 -9.74 -7.55
C ASP A 147 9.42 -10.89 -6.56
N GLU A 148 10.28 -11.02 -5.58
CA GLU A 148 10.23 -12.11 -4.58
C GLU A 148 9.32 -11.81 -3.39
N ARG A 149 8.63 -10.65 -3.38
CA ARG A 149 7.74 -10.29 -2.30
C ARG A 149 6.55 -11.25 -2.23
N PRO A 150 6.35 -11.98 -1.12
CA PRO A 150 5.23 -12.91 -0.98
C PRO A 150 3.89 -12.16 -0.92
N VAL A 151 2.80 -12.87 -1.17
CA VAL A 151 1.46 -12.40 -0.85
C VAL A 151 1.24 -12.59 0.66
N GLU A 152 1.23 -11.50 1.42
CA GLU A 152 1.01 -11.53 2.88
C GLU A 152 -0.48 -11.32 3.16
N ALA A 153 -1.13 -12.25 3.87
CA ALA A 153 -2.54 -12.14 4.24
C ALA A 153 -2.77 -11.07 5.33
N ILE A 154 -1.82 -10.93 6.25
CA ILE A 154 -1.95 -10.03 7.40
C ILE A 154 -1.08 -8.80 7.20
N ARG A 155 -1.69 -7.64 7.33
CA ARG A 155 -0.98 -6.36 7.34
C ARG A 155 -1.07 -5.71 8.70
N ILE A 156 0.07 -5.57 9.37
CA ILE A 156 0.17 -4.78 10.59
C ILE A 156 -0.02 -3.30 10.21
N ARG A 157 -1.03 -2.69 10.81
CA ARG A 157 -1.35 -1.28 10.57
C ARG A 157 -0.33 -0.38 11.27
N LYS A 158 0.33 0.49 10.51
CA LYS A 158 1.36 1.40 11.03
C LYS A 158 0.82 2.77 11.43
N SER A 159 -0.39 3.12 11.01
CA SER A 159 -1.03 4.39 11.37
C SER A 159 -2.54 4.31 11.19
N ILE A 160 -3.26 5.11 11.96
CA ILE A 160 -4.67 5.42 11.76
C ILE A 160 -4.82 6.93 11.68
N GLY A 161 -5.62 7.39 10.72
CA GLY A 161 -5.92 8.80 10.54
C GLY A 161 -7.31 9.03 10.00
N CYS A 162 -7.74 10.26 10.11
CA CYS A 162 -8.90 10.80 9.43
C CYS A 162 -8.57 12.18 8.89
N GLU A 163 -9.24 12.56 7.83
CA GLU A 163 -9.12 13.89 7.25
C GLU A 163 -10.49 14.34 6.74
N ARG A 164 -10.73 15.63 6.84
CA ARG A 164 -11.97 16.25 6.41
C ARG A 164 -11.65 17.35 5.41
N THR A 165 -12.18 17.22 4.20
CA THR A 165 -12.23 18.32 3.24
C THR A 165 -13.42 19.19 3.61
N LEU A 166 -13.17 20.49 3.77
CA LEU A 166 -14.18 21.46 4.18
C LEU A 166 -15.04 21.87 2.98
N GLU A 167 -16.32 22.16 3.22
CA GLU A 167 -17.25 22.64 2.17
C GLU A 167 -16.83 24.00 1.64
N ARG A 168 -16.25 24.82 2.50
CA ARG A 168 -15.67 26.13 2.16
C ARG A 168 -14.31 26.26 2.81
N ASP A 169 -13.39 26.93 2.12
CA ASP A 169 -12.08 27.20 2.66
C ASP A 169 -12.19 28.18 3.86
N ILE A 170 -11.50 27.92 4.95
CA ILE A 170 -11.57 28.70 6.21
C ILE A 170 -10.21 29.28 6.57
N SER A 171 -10.22 30.53 7.10
CA SER A 171 -9.04 31.22 7.64
C SER A 171 -9.25 31.74 9.07
N ALA A 172 -10.50 31.77 9.55
CA ALA A 172 -10.78 32.21 10.91
C ALA A 172 -10.29 31.16 11.92
N ARG A 173 -9.44 31.58 12.85
CA ARG A 173 -8.82 30.68 13.86
C ARG A 173 -9.84 29.89 14.67
N SER A 174 -10.96 30.50 15.04
CA SER A 174 -12.05 29.82 15.74
C SER A 174 -12.64 28.67 14.92
N SER A 175 -12.92 28.90 13.65
CA SER A 175 -13.45 27.89 12.74
C SER A 175 -12.46 26.74 12.56
N VAL A 176 -11.17 27.04 12.38
CA VAL A 176 -10.12 26.02 12.26
C VAL A 176 -10.01 25.16 13.53
N ILE A 177 -10.12 25.76 14.71
CA ILE A 177 -10.09 25.03 16.00
C ILE A 177 -11.32 24.13 16.14
N ILE A 178 -12.50 24.56 15.70
CA ILE A 178 -13.73 23.76 15.73
C ILE A 178 -13.57 22.53 14.82
N GLU A 179 -13.10 22.72 13.58
CA GLU A 179 -12.89 21.60 12.67
C GLU A 179 -11.78 20.66 13.15
N LEU A 180 -10.72 21.19 13.74
CA LEU A 180 -9.66 20.38 14.35
C LEU A 180 -10.21 19.53 15.50
N TYR A 181 -11.14 20.07 16.30
CA TYR A 181 -11.81 19.31 17.37
C TYR A 181 -12.65 18.17 16.79
N HIS A 182 -13.46 18.42 15.74
CA HIS A 182 -14.23 17.37 15.09
C HIS A 182 -13.36 16.24 14.54
N VAL A 183 -12.25 16.59 13.87
CA VAL A 183 -11.30 15.61 13.37
C VAL A 183 -10.62 14.84 14.49
N ALA A 184 -10.31 15.49 15.63
CA ALA A 184 -9.72 14.82 16.78
C ALA A 184 -10.68 13.81 17.42
N VAL A 185 -11.96 14.15 17.57
CA VAL A 185 -13.00 13.24 18.08
C VAL A 185 -13.12 12.01 17.16
N GLU A 186 -13.25 12.24 15.85
CA GLU A 186 -13.33 11.16 14.86
C GLU A 186 -12.09 10.26 14.89
N LEU A 187 -10.90 10.85 15.07
CA LEU A 187 -9.66 10.08 15.19
C LEU A 187 -9.70 9.15 16.40
N ILE A 188 -10.12 9.65 17.57
CA ILE A 188 -10.20 8.83 18.79
C ILE A 188 -11.18 7.67 18.62
N GLU A 189 -12.35 7.89 18.03
CA GLU A 189 -13.29 6.81 17.72
C GLU A 189 -12.68 5.73 16.80
N ARG A 190 -11.91 6.13 15.79
CA ARG A 190 -11.22 5.21 14.89
C ARG A 190 -10.11 4.42 15.61
N LEU A 191 -9.35 5.08 16.49
CA LEU A 191 -8.30 4.43 17.28
C LEU A 191 -8.89 3.37 18.21
N GLN A 192 -9.97 3.71 18.93
CA GLN A 192 -10.65 2.80 19.84
C GLN A 192 -11.28 1.61 19.11
N ARG A 193 -11.97 1.85 17.98
CA ARG A 193 -12.59 0.78 17.17
C ARG A 193 -11.59 -0.24 16.65
N LYS A 194 -10.33 0.17 16.46
CA LYS A 194 -9.26 -0.68 15.91
C LYS A 194 -8.23 -1.10 16.95
N ASP A 195 -8.44 -0.75 18.22
CA ASP A 195 -7.49 -0.93 19.32
C ASP A 195 -6.05 -0.52 18.95
N PHE A 196 -5.94 0.61 18.25
CA PHE A 196 -4.65 1.07 17.76
C PHE A 196 -4.00 2.03 18.76
N LYS A 197 -2.77 1.72 19.15
CA LYS A 197 -1.98 2.49 20.10
C LYS A 197 -0.71 2.99 19.42
N GLY A 198 -0.58 4.28 19.29
CA GLY A 198 0.62 4.92 18.73
C GLY A 198 0.97 6.17 19.53
N ASN A 199 2.17 6.69 19.32
CA ASN A 199 2.72 7.79 20.11
C ASN A 199 3.12 9.01 19.28
N THR A 200 2.98 8.97 17.97
CA THR A 200 3.28 10.10 17.07
C THR A 200 2.00 10.67 16.49
N LEU A 201 1.67 11.91 16.83
CA LEU A 201 0.57 12.67 16.21
C LEU A 201 1.09 13.45 15.02
N THR A 202 0.40 13.35 13.89
CA THR A 202 0.66 14.14 12.69
C THR A 202 -0.56 14.95 12.32
N LEU A 203 -0.39 16.27 12.22
CA LEU A 203 -1.33 17.21 11.63
C LEU A 203 -1.02 17.37 10.16
N LYS A 204 -2.05 17.23 9.32
CA LYS A 204 -2.02 17.49 7.87
C LYS A 204 -2.94 18.66 7.56
N ILE A 205 -2.42 19.66 6.90
CA ILE A 205 -3.18 20.80 6.38
C ILE A 205 -3.01 20.87 4.87
N LYS A 206 -4.10 21.03 4.15
CA LYS A 206 -4.11 21.35 2.73
C LYS A 206 -4.79 22.70 2.53
N PHE A 207 -4.15 23.59 1.80
CA PHE A 207 -4.63 24.94 1.56
C PHE A 207 -5.52 25.03 0.31
N HIS A 208 -6.11 26.19 0.07
CA HIS A 208 -7.00 26.47 -1.06
C HIS A 208 -6.32 26.29 -2.43
N ASP A 209 -5.01 26.53 -2.51
CA ASP A 209 -4.17 26.35 -3.70
C ASP A 209 -3.69 24.91 -3.89
N PHE A 210 -4.21 23.96 -3.09
CA PHE A 210 -3.83 22.55 -3.03
C PHE A 210 -2.40 22.27 -2.52
N SER A 211 -1.64 23.28 -2.12
CA SER A 211 -0.39 23.05 -1.39
C SER A 211 -0.70 22.37 -0.05
N GLN A 212 0.25 21.57 0.44
CA GLN A 212 0.04 20.73 1.62
C GLN A 212 1.25 20.78 2.53
N ILE A 213 0.97 20.84 3.83
CA ILE A 213 1.99 20.72 4.86
C ILE A 213 1.60 19.63 5.86
N THR A 214 2.60 19.05 6.51
CA THR A 214 2.45 18.14 7.64
C THR A 214 3.34 18.59 8.78
N ARG A 215 2.86 18.39 10.02
CA ARG A 215 3.61 18.63 11.25
C ARG A 215 3.41 17.43 12.17
N SER A 216 4.47 16.93 12.77
CA SER A 216 4.41 15.74 13.62
C SER A 216 5.06 15.99 14.96
N LEU A 217 4.52 15.38 16.00
CA LEU A 217 5.05 15.37 17.35
C LEU A 217 4.97 13.97 17.95
N THR A 218 6.08 13.47 18.45
CA THR A 218 6.16 12.16 19.12
C THR A 218 6.18 12.33 20.63
N GLN A 219 5.37 11.56 21.34
CA GLN A 219 5.26 11.56 22.79
C GLN A 219 5.79 10.25 23.37
N SER A 220 6.15 10.26 24.66
CA SER A 220 6.52 9.03 25.38
C SER A 220 5.32 8.14 25.69
N GLN A 221 4.11 8.70 25.72
CA GLN A 221 2.86 8.03 26.04
C GLN A 221 2.00 7.83 24.80
N GLU A 222 1.14 6.80 24.84
CA GLU A 222 0.19 6.49 23.79
C GLU A 222 -0.92 7.55 23.67
N LEU A 223 -1.30 7.84 22.44
CA LEU A 223 -2.29 8.86 22.08
C LEU A 223 -3.66 8.21 21.84
N THR A 224 -4.33 7.81 22.93
CA THR A 224 -5.58 7.04 22.88
C THR A 224 -6.82 7.84 23.33
N THR A 225 -6.63 9.06 23.87
CA THR A 225 -7.72 9.88 24.39
C THR A 225 -7.71 11.29 23.82
N LEU A 226 -8.88 11.92 23.80
CA LEU A 226 -9.05 13.29 23.30
C LEU A 226 -8.22 14.30 24.11
N ASP A 227 -8.14 14.12 25.43
CA ASP A 227 -7.40 15.01 26.34
C ASP A 227 -5.88 14.99 26.05
N ARG A 228 -5.37 13.93 25.45
CA ARG A 228 -3.97 13.84 25.01
C ARG A 228 -3.78 14.36 23.59
N VAL A 229 -4.70 14.04 22.69
CA VAL A 229 -4.57 14.37 21.25
C VAL A 229 -4.86 15.83 20.98
N LEU A 230 -5.93 16.40 21.55
CA LEU A 230 -6.38 17.75 21.20
C LEU A 230 -5.39 18.86 21.58
N PRO A 231 -4.75 18.86 22.78
CA PRO A 231 -3.72 19.85 23.11
C PRO A 231 -2.53 19.81 22.15
N LEU A 232 -2.06 18.61 21.79
CA LEU A 232 -0.96 18.43 20.85
C LEU A 232 -1.33 18.87 19.43
N ALA A 233 -2.54 18.57 18.98
CA ALA A 233 -3.04 19.02 17.68
C ALA A 233 -3.09 20.55 17.61
N LYS A 234 -3.54 21.22 18.70
CA LYS A 234 -3.51 22.68 18.81
C LYS A 234 -2.09 23.24 18.84
N GLU A 235 -1.15 22.55 19.46
CA GLU A 235 0.26 22.93 19.46
C GLU A 235 0.85 22.86 18.06
N LEU A 236 0.64 21.75 17.35
CA LEU A 236 1.06 21.60 15.97
C LEU A 236 0.45 22.67 15.05
N LEU A 237 -0.81 23.06 15.30
CA LEU A 237 -1.48 24.10 14.52
C LEU A 237 -0.87 25.50 14.75
N LYS A 238 -0.26 25.78 15.90
CA LYS A 238 0.41 27.07 16.17
C LYS A 238 1.55 27.37 15.20
N SER A 239 2.19 26.32 14.64
CA SER A 239 3.29 26.44 13.68
C SER A 239 2.81 26.61 12.24
N VAL A 240 1.51 26.76 12.01
CA VAL A 240 0.90 26.87 10.69
C VAL A 240 0.31 28.27 10.51
N GLU A 241 0.78 28.97 9.49
CA GLU A 241 0.22 30.25 9.06
C GLU A 241 -0.90 30.01 8.06
N PHE A 242 -2.14 30.36 8.41
CA PHE A 242 -3.29 30.14 7.55
C PHE A 242 -4.22 31.35 7.41
N GLU A 243 -3.89 32.46 8.05
CA GLU A 243 -4.70 33.69 7.98
C GLU A 243 -4.75 34.26 6.54
N GLN A 244 -3.63 34.15 5.81
CA GLN A 244 -3.52 34.55 4.41
C GLN A 244 -3.64 33.37 3.43
N HIS A 245 -3.64 32.12 3.94
CA HIS A 245 -3.76 30.89 3.18
C HIS A 245 -4.92 30.05 3.70
N PRO A 246 -6.16 30.28 3.23
CA PRO A 246 -7.33 29.54 3.71
C PRO A 246 -7.15 28.01 3.62
N ILE A 247 -7.61 27.34 4.66
CA ILE A 247 -7.50 25.87 4.78
C ILE A 247 -8.67 25.21 4.07
N ARG A 248 -8.37 24.25 3.21
CA ARG A 248 -9.32 23.40 2.49
C ARG A 248 -9.53 22.03 3.16
N LEU A 249 -8.49 21.50 3.81
CA LEU A 249 -8.54 20.17 4.43
C LEU A 249 -7.73 20.18 5.71
N ILE A 250 -8.29 19.56 6.75
CA ILE A 250 -7.63 19.28 8.02
C ILE A 250 -7.63 17.76 8.24
N GLY A 251 -6.47 17.20 8.59
CA GLY A 251 -6.33 15.79 8.93
C GLY A 251 -5.46 15.59 10.16
N LEU A 252 -5.77 14.55 10.90
CA LEU A 252 -4.96 14.06 12.02
C LEU A 252 -4.69 12.56 11.83
N SER A 253 -3.50 12.12 12.19
CA SER A 253 -3.17 10.70 12.23
C SER A 253 -2.26 10.38 13.41
N VAL A 254 -2.44 9.18 13.95
CA VAL A 254 -1.57 8.60 14.96
C VAL A 254 -0.79 7.45 14.31
N SER A 255 0.51 7.43 14.55
CA SER A 255 1.45 6.44 14.01
C SER A 255 2.46 6.01 15.07
N ASN A 256 3.43 5.20 14.64
CA ASN A 256 4.48 4.66 15.49
C ASN A 256 3.89 3.86 16.67
N PRO A 257 3.16 2.75 16.38
CA PRO A 257 2.75 1.85 17.43
C PRO A 257 4.04 1.34 18.10
N LYS A 258 4.01 1.22 19.43
CA LYS A 258 5.05 0.44 20.10
C LYS A 258 4.96 -0.96 19.51
N GLU A 259 6.04 -1.49 18.99
CA GLU A 259 6.13 -2.91 18.71
C GLU A 259 5.87 -3.60 20.06
N GLU A 260 4.76 -4.30 20.19
CA GLU A 260 4.61 -5.28 21.26
C GLU A 260 5.82 -6.19 21.05
N ALA A 261 6.71 -6.23 22.04
CA ALA A 261 7.82 -7.16 22.01
C ALA A 261 7.18 -8.51 21.74
N ASP A 262 7.50 -9.07 20.58
CA ASP A 262 6.92 -10.32 20.09
C ASP A 262 7.21 -11.43 21.09
N GLU A 263 6.34 -11.63 22.07
CA GLU A 263 6.33 -12.82 22.93
C GLU A 263 5.92 -14.08 22.17
N GLN A 264 5.68 -13.96 20.84
CA GLN A 264 5.28 -15.07 19.97
C GLN A 264 6.25 -15.38 18.81
N HIS A 265 7.45 -14.84 18.81
CA HIS A 265 8.50 -15.47 18.05
C HIS A 265 8.98 -16.67 18.85
N GLY A 266 8.30 -17.78 18.65
CA GLY A 266 8.82 -19.09 19.05
C GLY A 266 10.27 -19.16 18.56
N VAL A 267 11.18 -19.39 19.50
CA VAL A 267 12.58 -19.66 19.21
C VAL A 267 12.60 -20.78 18.18
N TRP A 268 12.87 -20.45 16.92
CA TRP A 268 13.14 -21.45 15.91
C TRP A 268 14.49 -22.05 16.25
N GLU A 269 14.47 -23.15 17.00
CA GLU A 269 15.64 -23.98 17.21
C GLU A 269 15.91 -24.72 15.90
N GLN A 270 16.99 -24.37 15.24
CA GLN A 270 17.45 -25.08 14.05
C GLN A 270 17.94 -26.46 14.52
N LEU A 271 17.08 -27.47 14.37
CA LEU A 271 17.48 -28.84 14.59
C LEU A 271 18.48 -29.27 13.51
N SER A 272 19.74 -29.39 13.89
CA SER A 272 20.74 -30.03 13.05
C SER A 272 20.52 -31.56 13.12
N PHE A 273 20.15 -32.17 12.00
CA PHE A 273 20.15 -33.61 11.85
C PHE A 273 21.57 -34.05 11.50
N GLU A 274 22.22 -34.77 12.43
CA GLU A 274 23.41 -35.53 12.08
C GLU A 274 22.95 -36.81 11.36
N PHE A 275 23.27 -36.93 10.09
CA PHE A 275 23.16 -38.18 9.36
C PHE A 275 24.34 -39.06 9.79
N SER A 276 24.08 -40.08 10.62
CA SER A 276 25.04 -41.16 10.80
C SER A 276 25.04 -42.01 9.54
N ASP A 277 26.21 -42.11 8.91
CA ASP A 277 26.45 -43.04 7.81
C ASP A 277 26.06 -44.45 8.24
N TRP A 278 25.22 -45.08 7.46
CA TRP A 278 24.91 -46.51 7.58
C TRP A 278 25.91 -47.23 6.68
N ASP A 279 26.85 -47.95 7.32
CA ASP A 279 27.66 -49.04 6.68
C ASP A 279 26.80 -50.20 6.16
#